data_9ca15e831aaacfd8ab92276f365b792d
#
_entry.id   9ca15e831aaacfd8ab92276f365b792d
#
_cell.length_a   1.000
_cell.length_b   1.000
_cell.length_c   1.000
_cell.angle_alpha   90.00
_cell.angle_beta   90.00
_cell.angle_gamma   90.00
#
_symmetry.space_group_name_H-M   'P 1'
#
loop_
_entity.id
_entity.type
_entity.pdbx_description
1 polymer ?
#
loop_
_entity_poly.entity_id
_entity_poly.type
_entity_poly.pdbx_seq_one_letter_code
_entity_poly.pdbx_strand_id
1 'polypeptide(L)'
;MGERIFKYCTVFLMSMLKFVIGPVTGIYAGLSIVETALLTTLGMMASVLLFTYGGTVARDWWFTTFRHDRKLFSPRNRKIVKFWLKYGIKGLAFFTPIIFSPIVGTLLAVSFGESKERIFRFMLIGALFWGFVLSSVIWLVHTVIN
;
A
#
# COMPACT_ATOMS: atom_id res chain seq x y z
N MET A 1 0.40 6.65 -28.32
CA MET A 1 0.66 5.38 -27.61
C MET A 1 1.67 5.52 -26.48
N GLY A 2 2.83 6.08 -26.75
CA GLY A 2 3.88 6.24 -25.72
C GLY A 2 3.46 7.03 -24.48
N GLU A 3 2.72 8.11 -24.65
CA GLU A 3 2.23 8.92 -23.52
C GLU A 3 1.31 8.16 -22.56
N ARG A 4 0.42 7.33 -23.08
CA ARG A 4 -0.48 6.51 -22.23
C ARG A 4 0.30 5.47 -21.44
N ILE A 5 1.23 4.80 -22.10
CA ILE A 5 2.10 3.81 -21.45
C ILE A 5 2.93 4.47 -20.34
N PHE A 6 3.48 5.65 -20.61
CA PHE A 6 4.22 6.41 -19.61
C PHE A 6 3.36 6.79 -18.40
N LYS A 7 2.13 7.25 -18.61
CA LYS A 7 1.16 7.56 -17.55
C LYS A 7 0.83 6.32 -16.72
N TYR A 8 0.57 5.19 -17.37
CA TYR A 8 0.28 3.93 -16.68
C TYR A 8 1.46 3.44 -15.83
N CYS A 9 2.67 3.47 -16.39
CA CYS A 9 3.88 3.12 -15.65
C CYS A 9 4.10 4.03 -14.44
N THR A 10 3.90 5.33 -14.60
CA THR A 10 4.05 6.30 -13.52
C THR A 10 3.07 6.02 -12.38
N VAL A 11 1.78 5.85 -12.70
CA VAL A 11 0.76 5.54 -11.68
C VAL A 11 1.07 4.23 -10.97
N PHE A 12 1.47 3.21 -11.71
CA PHE A 12 1.84 1.90 -11.16
C PHE A 12 3.03 1.99 -10.20
N LEU A 13 4.12 2.63 -10.62
CA LEU A 13 5.33 2.77 -9.79
C LEU A 13 5.08 3.64 -8.56
N MET A 14 4.37 4.74 -8.70
CA MET A 14 4.01 5.60 -7.58
C MET A 14 3.13 4.88 -6.56
N SER A 15 2.21 4.04 -7.03
CA SER A 15 1.35 3.23 -6.16
C SER A 15 2.11 2.14 -5.41
N MET A 16 3.19 1.63 -5.98
CA MET A 16 4.08 0.68 -5.29
C MET A 16 4.72 1.31 -4.05
N LEU A 17 5.11 2.58 -4.14
CA LEU A 17 5.76 3.29 -3.04
C LEU A 17 4.74 3.77 -2.00
N LYS A 18 3.71 4.44 -2.47
CA LYS A 18 2.65 4.95 -1.60
C LYS A 18 1.31 4.93 -2.32
N PHE A 19 0.39 4.16 -1.79
CA PHE A 19 -0.90 3.89 -2.41
C PHE A 19 -1.69 5.16 -2.76
N VAL A 20 -1.72 6.14 -1.88
CA VAL A 20 -2.49 7.39 -2.05
C VAL A 20 -2.00 8.22 -3.24
N ILE A 21 -0.72 8.12 -3.59
CA ILE A 21 -0.16 8.89 -4.73
C ILE A 21 -0.70 8.35 -6.07
N GLY A 22 -1.01 7.06 -6.17
CA GLY A 22 -1.56 6.44 -7.37
C GLY A 22 -2.84 7.12 -7.88
N PRO A 23 -3.91 7.19 -7.06
CA PRO A 23 -5.14 7.90 -7.45
C PRO A 23 -4.93 9.35 -7.81
N VAL A 24 -4.08 10.06 -7.07
CA VAL A 24 -3.74 11.47 -7.38
C VAL A 24 -3.11 11.58 -8.76
N THR A 25 -2.03 10.85 -8.99
CA THR A 25 -1.31 10.91 -10.28
C THR A 25 -2.18 10.45 -11.46
N GLY A 26 -3.01 9.43 -11.27
CA GLY A 26 -3.89 8.90 -12.30
C GLY A 26 -4.95 9.90 -12.75
N ILE A 27 -5.66 10.52 -11.82
CA ILE A 27 -6.70 11.51 -12.13
C ILE A 27 -6.10 12.77 -12.77
N TYR A 28 -4.99 13.28 -12.21
CA TYR A 28 -4.29 14.44 -12.82
C TYR A 28 -3.68 14.13 -14.19
N ALA A 29 -3.34 12.86 -14.46
CA ALA A 29 -2.90 12.42 -15.78
C ALA A 29 -4.06 12.28 -16.80
N GLY A 30 -5.32 12.47 -16.36
CA GLY A 30 -6.51 12.37 -17.20
C GLY A 30 -6.99 10.93 -17.44
N LEU A 31 -6.65 10.01 -16.54
CA LEU A 31 -7.16 8.64 -16.58
C LEU A 31 -8.56 8.55 -15.95
N SER A 32 -9.35 7.58 -16.39
CA SER A 32 -10.66 7.33 -15.79
C SER A 32 -10.53 6.80 -14.35
N ILE A 33 -11.60 6.92 -13.56
CA ILE A 33 -11.66 6.42 -12.18
C ILE A 33 -11.33 4.92 -12.14
N VAL A 34 -11.88 4.14 -13.07
CA VAL A 34 -11.69 2.68 -13.12
C VAL A 34 -10.24 2.33 -13.48
N GLU A 35 -9.68 2.96 -14.50
CA GLU A 35 -8.27 2.76 -14.89
C GLU A 35 -7.32 3.11 -13.74
N THR A 36 -7.54 4.25 -13.12
CA THR A 36 -6.74 4.71 -11.97
C THR A 36 -6.83 3.74 -10.80
N ALA A 37 -8.04 3.32 -10.44
CA ALA A 37 -8.25 2.38 -9.33
C ALA A 37 -7.60 1.01 -9.60
N LEU A 38 -7.72 0.48 -10.81
CA LEU A 38 -7.11 -0.80 -11.18
C LEU A 38 -5.59 -0.72 -11.19
N LEU A 39 -5.01 0.32 -11.79
CA LEU A 39 -3.56 0.50 -11.83
C LEU A 39 -2.98 0.69 -10.43
N THR A 40 -3.66 1.46 -9.58
CA THR A 40 -3.26 1.67 -8.19
C THR A 40 -3.29 0.36 -7.40
N THR A 41 -4.34 -0.42 -7.57
CA THR A 41 -4.47 -1.75 -6.94
C THR A 41 -3.38 -2.70 -7.41
N LEU A 42 -3.12 -2.75 -8.73
CA LEU A 42 -2.05 -3.59 -9.30
C LEU A 42 -0.68 -3.18 -8.79
N GLY A 43 -0.39 -1.87 -8.73
CA GLY A 43 0.86 -1.35 -8.18
C GLY A 43 1.06 -1.74 -6.71
N MET A 44 0.02 -1.59 -5.89
CA MET A 44 0.06 -2.04 -4.50
C MET A 44 0.29 -3.54 -4.38
N MET A 45 -0.44 -4.34 -5.17
CA MET A 45 -0.30 -5.80 -5.13
C MET A 45 1.07 -6.27 -5.60
N ALA A 46 1.69 -5.59 -6.57
CA ALA A 46 3.07 -5.87 -6.97
C ALA A 46 4.05 -5.67 -5.79
N SER A 47 3.92 -4.58 -5.04
CA SER A 47 4.70 -4.38 -3.80
C SER A 47 4.44 -5.48 -2.77
N VAL A 48 3.17 -5.80 -2.53
CA VAL A 48 2.79 -6.86 -1.58
C VAL A 48 3.42 -8.20 -1.96
N LEU A 49 3.39 -8.56 -3.25
CA LEU A 49 4.02 -9.79 -3.74
C LEU A 49 5.54 -9.76 -3.55
N LEU A 50 6.20 -8.68 -3.94
CA LEU A 50 7.65 -8.54 -3.81
C LEU A 50 8.10 -8.71 -2.36
N PHE A 51 7.46 -8.04 -1.44
CA PHE A 51 7.83 -8.07 -0.02
C PHE A 51 7.31 -9.30 0.73
N THR A 52 6.27 -9.95 0.26
CA THR A 52 5.79 -11.20 0.84
C THR A 52 6.68 -12.39 0.45
N TYR A 53 7.06 -12.47 -0.82
CA TYR A 53 7.91 -13.58 -1.33
C TYR A 53 9.42 -13.30 -1.18
N GLY A 54 9.84 -12.05 -1.26
CA GLY A 54 11.20 -11.63 -0.91
C GLY A 54 11.43 -11.44 0.59
N GLY A 55 10.46 -11.78 1.39
CA GLY A 55 10.22 -11.29 2.74
C GLY A 55 11.30 -11.53 3.79
N THR A 56 12.11 -12.58 3.69
CA THR A 56 13.23 -12.78 4.63
C THR A 56 14.37 -11.80 4.35
N VAL A 57 14.78 -11.67 3.10
CA VAL A 57 15.88 -10.77 2.69
C VAL A 57 15.47 -9.30 2.82
N ALA A 58 14.27 -8.95 2.35
CA ALA A 58 13.75 -7.59 2.45
C ALA A 58 13.49 -7.17 3.90
N ARG A 59 12.99 -8.08 4.74
CA ARG A 59 12.81 -7.88 6.17
C ARG A 59 14.14 -7.63 6.87
N ASP A 60 15.12 -8.46 6.62
CA ASP A 60 16.44 -8.34 7.26
C ASP A 60 17.17 -7.09 6.78
N TRP A 61 17.06 -6.75 5.49
CA TRP A 61 17.58 -5.49 4.95
C TRP A 61 16.89 -4.26 5.56
N TRP A 62 15.57 -4.27 5.66
CA TRP A 62 14.80 -3.17 6.27
C TRP A 62 15.13 -3.01 7.74
N PHE A 63 15.18 -4.10 8.49
CA PHE A 63 15.49 -4.06 9.91
C PHE A 63 16.95 -3.69 10.19
N THR A 64 17.91 -4.08 9.36
CA THR A 64 19.32 -3.67 9.51
C THR A 64 19.51 -2.20 9.15
N THR A 65 18.85 -1.70 8.12
CA THR A 65 19.02 -0.31 7.64
C THR A 65 18.34 0.71 8.55
N PHE A 66 17.17 0.38 9.07
CA PHE A 66 16.37 1.32 9.91
C PHE A 66 16.43 1.05 11.41
N ARG A 67 17.04 -0.05 11.82
CA ARG A 67 17.02 -0.50 13.22
C ARG A 67 18.25 -0.12 14.03
N HIS A 68 19.20 0.60 13.44
CA HIS A 68 20.48 0.89 14.10
C HIS A 68 20.36 1.69 15.40
N ASP A 69 19.19 2.30 15.69
CA ASP A 69 18.98 3.15 16.89
C ASP A 69 17.63 2.95 17.61
N ARG A 70 16.85 1.91 17.32
CA ARG A 70 15.54 1.77 17.97
C ARG A 70 15.52 0.68 19.00
N LYS A 71 15.42 1.07 20.27
CA LYS A 71 15.12 0.17 21.39
C LYS A 71 13.88 -0.66 21.06
N LEU A 72 14.00 -1.99 21.23
CA LEU A 72 12.94 -2.99 21.00
C LEU A 72 11.62 -2.66 21.72
N PHE A 73 11.64 -1.83 22.71
CA PHE A 73 10.52 -1.41 23.56
C PHE A 73 10.10 0.06 23.38
N SER A 74 10.24 0.61 22.19
CA SER A 74 9.80 1.98 21.93
C SER A 74 8.26 2.08 22.06
N PRO A 75 7.71 3.21 22.58
CA PRO A 75 6.26 3.42 22.68
C PRO A 75 5.51 3.25 21.36
N ARG A 76 6.19 3.51 20.25
CA ARG A 76 5.67 3.34 18.88
C ARG A 76 5.47 1.87 18.52
N ASN A 77 6.41 1.00 18.89
CA ASN A 77 6.29 -0.44 18.66
C ASN A 77 5.17 -1.06 19.51
N ARG A 78 4.97 -0.58 20.73
CA ARG A 78 3.85 -1.00 21.58
C ARG A 78 2.49 -0.65 20.99
N LYS A 79 2.36 0.51 20.36
CA LYS A 79 1.11 0.91 19.67
C LYS A 79 0.80 0.00 18.49
N ILE A 80 1.80 -0.34 17.68
CA ILE A 80 1.67 -1.26 16.55
C ILE A 80 1.26 -2.66 17.02
N VAL A 81 1.89 -3.19 18.05
CA VAL A 81 1.55 -4.50 18.63
C VAL A 81 0.13 -4.50 19.20
N LYS A 82 -0.27 -3.45 19.93
CA LYS A 82 -1.65 -3.30 20.44
C LYS A 82 -2.67 -3.23 19.31
N PHE A 83 -2.36 -2.51 18.25
CA PHE A 83 -3.22 -2.44 17.05
C PHE A 83 -3.38 -3.82 16.41
N TRP A 84 -2.28 -4.56 16.25
CA TRP A 84 -2.29 -5.92 15.72
C TRP A 84 -3.12 -6.87 16.59
N LEU A 85 -2.93 -6.85 17.90
CA LEU A 85 -3.68 -7.70 18.83
C LEU A 85 -5.19 -7.40 18.82
N LYS A 86 -5.57 -6.14 18.55
CA LYS A 86 -6.97 -5.72 18.50
C LYS A 86 -7.64 -6.02 17.16
N TYR A 87 -6.97 -5.74 16.05
CA TYR A 87 -7.56 -5.77 14.71
C TYR A 87 -7.04 -6.88 13.81
N GLY A 88 -5.85 -7.42 14.09
CA GLY A 88 -5.21 -8.48 13.30
C GLY A 88 -4.91 -8.07 11.86
N ILE A 89 -4.79 -9.06 10.99
CA ILE A 89 -4.51 -8.85 9.56
C ILE A 89 -5.62 -8.05 8.85
N LYS A 90 -6.87 -8.21 9.26
CA LYS A 90 -8.01 -7.50 8.65
C LYS A 90 -7.88 -5.99 8.84
N GLY A 91 -7.61 -5.55 10.06
CA GLY A 91 -7.40 -4.14 10.36
C GLY A 91 -6.14 -3.59 9.72
N LEU A 92 -5.04 -4.34 9.80
CA LEU A 92 -3.79 -3.93 9.14
C LEU A 92 -3.98 -3.73 7.64
N ALA A 93 -4.57 -4.68 6.94
CA ALA A 93 -4.80 -4.60 5.51
C ALA A 93 -5.76 -3.47 5.11
N PHE A 94 -6.77 -3.21 5.93
CA PHE A 94 -7.71 -2.12 5.70
C PHE A 94 -7.06 -0.74 5.86
N PHE A 95 -6.21 -0.56 6.87
CA PHE A 95 -5.56 0.72 7.13
C PHE A 95 -4.24 0.92 6.35
N THR A 96 -3.65 -0.15 5.82
CA THR A 96 -2.40 -0.07 5.06
C THR A 96 -2.44 0.96 3.92
N PRO A 97 -3.46 1.02 3.06
CA PRO A 97 -3.47 1.96 1.95
C PRO A 97 -3.41 3.43 2.37
N ILE A 98 -3.91 3.76 3.54
CA ILE A 98 -4.00 5.16 4.02
C ILE A 98 -2.85 5.49 4.98
N ILE A 99 -2.68 4.69 6.04
CA ILE A 99 -1.78 5.01 7.15
C ILE A 99 -0.39 4.48 6.89
N PHE A 100 -0.31 3.24 6.41
CA PHE A 100 0.95 2.58 6.12
C PHE A 100 1.21 2.59 4.61
N SER A 101 2.48 2.60 4.22
CA SER A 101 2.78 2.26 2.82
C SER A 101 2.55 0.77 2.59
N PRO A 102 2.29 0.33 1.34
CA PRO A 102 2.18 -1.10 1.03
C PRO A 102 3.37 -1.92 1.51
N ILE A 103 4.56 -1.34 1.43
CA ILE A 103 5.81 -1.93 1.88
C ILE A 103 5.78 -2.19 3.40
N VAL A 104 5.49 -1.16 4.19
CA VAL A 104 5.45 -1.25 5.66
C VAL A 104 4.34 -2.18 6.14
N GLY A 105 3.14 -2.08 5.55
CA GLY A 105 2.02 -2.94 5.91
C GLY A 105 2.31 -4.42 5.65
N THR A 106 2.91 -4.74 4.50
CA THR A 106 3.30 -6.11 4.17
C THR A 106 4.40 -6.63 5.08
N LEU A 107 5.43 -5.83 5.36
CA LEU A 107 6.52 -6.21 6.27
C LEU A 107 6.01 -6.46 7.69
N LEU A 108 5.06 -5.66 8.17
CA LEU A 108 4.42 -5.89 9.46
C LEU A 108 3.65 -7.21 9.47
N ALA A 109 2.84 -7.48 8.46
CA ALA A 109 2.08 -8.72 8.35
C ALA A 109 2.99 -9.96 8.31
N VAL A 110 4.07 -9.92 7.52
CA VAL A 110 5.09 -10.98 7.47
C VAL A 110 5.80 -11.13 8.81
N SER A 111 6.12 -10.03 9.48
CA SER A 111 6.80 -10.05 10.79
C SER A 111 5.95 -10.65 11.90
N PHE A 112 4.62 -10.51 11.82
CA PHE A 112 3.68 -11.12 12.75
C PHE A 112 3.35 -12.59 12.42
N GLY A 113 3.97 -13.16 11.37
CA GLY A 113 3.84 -14.56 11.02
C GLY A 113 2.56 -14.93 10.26
N GLU A 114 1.90 -13.97 9.64
CA GLU A 114 0.72 -14.25 8.82
C GLU A 114 1.08 -15.04 7.56
N SER A 115 0.15 -15.91 7.13
CA SER A 115 0.33 -16.68 5.91
C SER A 115 0.30 -15.78 4.67
N LYS A 116 1.12 -16.09 3.67
CA LYS A 116 1.21 -15.33 2.41
C LYS A 116 -0.14 -15.16 1.73
N GLU A 117 -0.95 -16.21 1.74
CA GLU A 117 -2.27 -16.23 1.12
C GLU A 117 -3.27 -15.30 1.82
N ARG A 118 -3.25 -15.25 3.15
CA ARG A 118 -4.10 -14.32 3.92
C ARG A 118 -3.68 -12.87 3.70
N ILE A 119 -2.37 -12.59 3.73
CA ILE A 119 -1.84 -11.26 3.41
C ILE A 119 -2.33 -10.81 2.05
N PHE A 120 -2.17 -11.65 1.03
CA PHE A 120 -2.57 -11.33 -0.33
C PHE A 120 -4.06 -11.04 -0.45
N ARG A 121 -4.94 -11.90 0.09
CA ARG A 121 -6.39 -11.72 0.02
C ARG A 121 -6.85 -10.44 0.70
N PHE A 122 -6.44 -10.21 1.94
CA PHE A 122 -6.89 -9.04 2.70
C PHE A 122 -6.31 -7.74 2.15
N MET A 123 -5.05 -7.74 1.70
CA MET A 123 -4.45 -6.59 1.05
C MET A 123 -5.15 -6.25 -0.27
N LEU A 124 -5.52 -7.27 -1.06
CA LEU A 124 -6.27 -7.07 -2.31
C LEU A 124 -7.65 -6.45 -2.05
N ILE A 125 -8.40 -6.94 -1.08
CA ILE A 125 -9.71 -6.40 -0.72
C ILE A 125 -9.57 -4.94 -0.26
N GLY A 126 -8.62 -4.65 0.61
CA GLY A 126 -8.34 -3.29 1.07
C GLY A 126 -7.91 -2.36 -0.08
N ALA A 127 -7.05 -2.83 -0.97
CA ALA A 127 -6.59 -2.08 -2.12
C ALA A 127 -7.71 -1.76 -3.12
N LEU A 128 -8.59 -2.70 -3.42
CA LEU A 128 -9.74 -2.48 -4.28
C LEU A 128 -10.71 -1.46 -3.66
N PHE A 129 -11.06 -1.64 -2.41
CA PHE A 129 -11.97 -0.72 -1.71
C PHE A 129 -11.43 0.71 -1.72
N TRP A 130 -10.22 0.90 -1.22
CA TRP A 130 -9.61 2.23 -1.14
C TRP A 130 -9.19 2.79 -2.49
N GLY A 131 -8.82 1.93 -3.44
CA GLY A 131 -8.54 2.33 -4.83
C GLY A 131 -9.74 3.03 -5.47
N PHE A 132 -10.93 2.45 -5.36
CA PHE A 132 -12.15 3.06 -5.85
C PHE A 132 -12.57 4.28 -5.05
N VAL A 133 -12.54 4.21 -3.73
CA VAL A 133 -12.91 5.33 -2.84
C VAL A 133 -12.03 6.55 -3.10
N LEU A 134 -10.71 6.39 -3.06
CA LEU A 134 -9.77 7.51 -3.26
C LEU A 134 -9.83 8.05 -4.68
N SER A 135 -9.91 7.20 -5.70
CA SER A 135 -10.03 7.66 -7.09
C SER A 135 -11.32 8.45 -7.31
N SER A 136 -12.43 8.02 -6.72
CA SER A 136 -13.70 8.73 -6.81
C SER A 136 -13.67 10.07 -6.08
N VAL A 137 -13.11 10.11 -4.88
CA VAL A 137 -12.98 11.35 -4.08
C VAL A 137 -12.08 12.35 -4.80
N ILE A 138 -10.93 11.92 -5.28
CA ILE A 138 -9.98 12.80 -5.97
C ILE A 138 -10.57 13.31 -7.29
N TRP A 139 -11.26 12.44 -8.03
CA TRP A 139 -11.95 12.84 -9.24
C TRP A 139 -13.03 13.91 -8.97
N LEU A 140 -13.81 13.72 -7.91
CA LEU A 140 -14.83 14.68 -7.49
C LEU A 140 -14.20 16.03 -7.14
N VAL A 141 -13.15 16.01 -6.31
CA VAL A 141 -12.40 17.23 -5.94
C VAL A 141 -11.83 17.92 -7.16
N HIS A 142 -11.21 17.17 -8.07
CA HIS A 142 -10.65 17.71 -9.30
C HIS A 142 -11.73 18.37 -10.19
N THR A 143 -12.92 17.76 -10.27
CA THR A 143 -14.03 18.30 -11.08
C THR A 143 -14.66 19.53 -10.44
N VAL A 144 -14.67 19.62 -9.10
CA VAL A 144 -15.24 20.80 -8.39
C VAL A 144 -14.30 22.01 -8.43
N ILE A 145 -12.98 21.77 -8.47
CA ILE A 145 -11.98 22.85 -8.47
C ILE A 145 -11.76 23.44 -9.87
N ASN A 146 -11.96 22.68 -10.95
CA ASN A 146 -11.85 23.12 -12.34
C ASN A 146 -13.20 23.48 -12.95
#